data_f3d083b252a4ad8d9dc88bf7514640b9
#
_entry.id   f3d083b252a4ad8d9dc88bf7514640b9
#
_cell.length_a   1.000
_cell.length_b   1.000
_cell.length_c   1.000
_cell.angle_alpha   90.00
_cell.angle_beta   90.00
_cell.angle_gamma   90.00
#
_symmetry.space_group_name_H-M   'P 1'
#
loop_
_entity.id
_entity.type
_entity.pdbx_description
1 polymer ?
#
loop_
_entity_poly.entity_id
_entity_poly.type
_entity_poly.pdbx_seq_one_letter_code
_entity_poly.pdbx_strand_id
1 'polypeptide(L)'
;ETPAEAAPVADIAVRHKTYTALLAMLTLSKEHRAHLQTVRGLPDEQIERLGYKSMPPFYMCRSLANRLLQNGHQLDGVPGFYQKDGQWTIASSTYTAGIMIPARTRQGLISGFQIRLDVPLKNEDDPPEKDGAKYIWFSSAGKPKGTSSGSPAHFVGDPNAGVVYVTEGLLKSDIAHYLMNRSFAATAGVNNMAQLEFLLKELAENGTHTIIESEDMDKYRNEAACKGALKLHELARKYGMVCRGLNWNPNYKGVDDWQLALKRNAHTKEDSRKNFRQR
;
A
#
# COMPACT_ATOMS: atom_id res chain seq x y z
N GLU A 1 -29.21 -13.99 12.82
CA GLU A 1 -27.88 -14.07 13.46
C GLU A 1 -27.48 -12.66 13.89
N THR A 2 -27.18 -12.48 15.18
CA THR A 2 -26.68 -11.20 15.71
C THR A 2 -25.35 -10.88 15.03
N PRO A 3 -25.12 -9.64 14.53
CA PRO A 3 -23.83 -9.30 13.95
C PRO A 3 -22.73 -9.56 14.97
N ALA A 4 -21.69 -10.26 14.58
CA ALA A 4 -20.54 -10.51 15.44
C ALA A 4 -19.95 -9.16 15.87
N GLU A 5 -19.85 -8.92 17.18
CA GLU A 5 -19.29 -7.70 17.74
C GLU A 5 -17.86 -7.54 17.22
N ALA A 6 -17.59 -6.44 16.53
CA ALA A 6 -16.27 -6.17 15.95
C ALA A 6 -15.24 -5.99 17.09
N ALA A 7 -14.15 -6.75 17.06
CA ALA A 7 -13.08 -6.57 18.01
C ALA A 7 -12.39 -5.21 17.81
N PRO A 8 -12.03 -4.49 18.88
CA PRO A 8 -11.24 -3.26 18.75
C PRO A 8 -9.89 -3.55 18.11
N VAL A 9 -9.38 -2.58 17.34
CA VAL A 9 -8.07 -2.71 16.68
C VAL A 9 -6.98 -2.72 17.75
N ALA A 10 -6.09 -3.73 17.69
CA ALA A 10 -4.93 -3.82 18.59
C ALA A 10 -3.94 -2.68 18.36
N ASP A 11 -3.15 -2.36 19.38
CA ASP A 11 -2.12 -1.34 19.31
C ASP A 11 -1.13 -1.58 18.17
N ILE A 12 -0.56 -0.50 17.63
CA ILE A 12 0.37 -0.56 16.50
C ILE A 12 1.58 -1.46 16.78
N ALA A 13 2.09 -1.49 18.01
CA ALA A 13 3.20 -2.35 18.39
C ALA A 13 2.84 -3.85 18.30
N VAL A 14 1.64 -4.22 18.72
CA VAL A 14 1.09 -5.58 18.62
C VAL A 14 0.93 -5.96 17.15
N ARG A 15 0.29 -5.12 16.37
CA ARG A 15 0.10 -5.34 14.92
C ARG A 15 1.44 -5.52 14.21
N HIS A 16 2.38 -4.61 14.43
CA HIS A 16 3.71 -4.67 13.81
C HIS A 16 4.44 -5.97 14.16
N LYS A 17 4.48 -6.35 15.43
CA LYS A 17 5.12 -7.60 15.90
C LYS A 17 4.50 -8.83 15.23
N THR A 18 3.17 -8.91 15.21
CA THR A 18 2.43 -10.04 14.61
C THR A 18 2.60 -10.09 13.09
N TYR A 19 2.50 -8.95 12.42
CA TYR A 19 2.67 -8.88 10.97
C TYR A 19 4.09 -9.16 10.52
N THR A 20 5.09 -8.71 11.26
CA THR A 20 6.50 -9.03 10.98
C THR A 20 6.75 -10.54 11.09
N ALA A 21 6.20 -11.19 12.13
CA ALA A 21 6.29 -12.64 12.27
C ALA A 21 5.52 -13.39 11.16
N LEU A 22 4.35 -12.89 10.74
CA LEU A 22 3.63 -13.45 9.60
C LEU A 22 4.47 -13.37 8.32
N LEU A 23 5.02 -12.20 7.99
CA LEU A 23 5.84 -12.01 6.78
C LEU A 23 7.08 -12.92 6.76
N ALA A 24 7.69 -13.18 7.93
CA ALA A 24 8.83 -14.09 8.03
C ALA A 24 8.48 -15.55 7.70
N MET A 25 7.21 -15.94 7.79
CA MET A 25 6.73 -17.28 7.44
C MET A 25 6.23 -17.39 6.00
N LEU A 26 6.11 -16.27 5.28
CA LEU A 26 5.59 -16.22 3.90
C LEU A 26 6.73 -16.07 2.89
N THR A 27 6.47 -16.51 1.67
CA THR A 27 7.35 -16.33 0.52
C THR A 27 6.70 -15.45 -0.53
N LEU A 28 7.50 -14.89 -1.42
CA LEU A 28 7.01 -14.22 -2.63
C LEU A 28 7.12 -15.22 -3.79
N SER A 29 6.02 -15.49 -4.50
CA SER A 29 6.00 -16.40 -5.64
C SER A 29 6.90 -15.87 -6.77
N LYS A 30 7.35 -16.77 -7.65
CA LYS A 30 8.17 -16.40 -8.81
C LYS A 30 7.43 -15.44 -9.74
N GLU A 31 6.15 -15.66 -9.93
CA GLU A 31 5.27 -14.84 -10.77
C GLU A 31 5.13 -13.43 -10.22
N HIS A 32 4.89 -13.31 -8.91
CA HIS A 32 4.79 -12.00 -8.23
C HIS A 32 6.13 -11.26 -8.25
N ARG A 33 7.24 -11.96 -8.01
CA ARG A 33 8.59 -11.40 -8.11
C ARG A 33 8.86 -10.88 -9.52
N ALA A 34 8.58 -11.70 -10.54
CA ALA A 34 8.74 -11.30 -11.93
C ALA A 34 7.88 -10.09 -12.30
N HIS A 35 6.63 -10.03 -11.82
CA HIS A 35 5.75 -8.87 -12.01
C HIS A 35 6.35 -7.59 -11.39
N LEU A 36 6.84 -7.66 -10.15
CA LEU A 36 7.46 -6.51 -9.47
C LEU A 36 8.73 -6.04 -10.20
N GLN A 37 9.53 -6.97 -10.73
CA GLN A 37 10.75 -6.64 -11.47
C GLN A 37 10.46 -6.07 -12.85
N THR A 38 9.66 -6.77 -13.66
CA THR A 38 9.50 -6.46 -15.09
C THR A 38 8.49 -5.35 -15.33
N VAL A 39 7.36 -5.39 -14.61
CA VAL A 39 6.28 -4.40 -14.79
C VAL A 39 6.52 -3.17 -13.92
N ARG A 40 6.93 -3.38 -12.67
CA ARG A 40 7.09 -2.28 -11.69
C ARG A 40 8.51 -1.74 -11.58
N GLY A 41 9.51 -2.42 -12.18
CA GLY A 41 10.89 -1.97 -12.24
C GLY A 41 11.64 -1.98 -10.90
N LEU A 42 11.16 -2.77 -9.92
CA LEU A 42 11.81 -2.93 -8.62
C LEU A 42 12.89 -4.02 -8.70
N PRO A 43 14.14 -3.75 -8.33
CA PRO A 43 15.15 -4.79 -8.18
C PRO A 43 14.90 -5.65 -6.94
N ASP A 44 15.49 -6.84 -6.88
CA ASP A 44 15.33 -7.80 -5.79
C ASP A 44 15.62 -7.19 -4.41
N GLU A 45 16.67 -6.42 -4.29
CA GLU A 45 17.03 -5.74 -3.06
C GLU A 45 15.89 -4.86 -2.52
N GLN A 46 15.23 -4.11 -3.40
CA GLN A 46 14.09 -3.26 -3.02
C GLN A 46 12.85 -4.10 -2.66
N ILE A 47 12.59 -5.17 -3.40
CA ILE A 47 11.48 -6.09 -3.11
C ILE A 47 11.64 -6.70 -1.71
N GLU A 48 12.84 -7.15 -1.36
CA GLU A 48 13.14 -7.71 -0.04
C GLU A 48 13.05 -6.64 1.06
N ARG A 49 13.61 -5.45 0.83
CA ARG A 49 13.54 -4.33 1.78
C ARG A 49 12.11 -3.89 2.08
N LEU A 50 11.26 -3.83 1.07
CA LEU A 50 9.84 -3.46 1.20
C LEU A 50 9.02 -4.57 1.86
N GLY A 51 9.49 -5.82 1.82
CA GLY A 51 8.89 -6.95 2.51
C GLY A 51 7.64 -7.50 1.83
N TYR A 52 7.56 -7.39 0.51
CA TYR A 52 6.43 -7.96 -0.25
C TYR A 52 6.40 -9.48 -0.18
N LYS A 53 5.23 -10.04 0.04
CA LYS A 53 4.98 -11.48 0.08
C LYS A 53 3.75 -11.84 -0.72
N SER A 54 3.60 -13.10 -1.09
CA SER A 54 2.35 -13.60 -1.65
C SER A 54 1.37 -13.93 -0.55
N MET A 55 0.08 -13.68 -0.79
CA MET A 55 -0.98 -14.14 0.11
C MET A 55 -0.88 -15.66 0.29
N PRO A 56 -0.98 -16.17 1.53
CA PRO A 56 -0.97 -17.60 1.75
C PRO A 56 -2.26 -18.23 1.21
N PRO A 57 -2.18 -19.42 0.61
CA PRO A 57 -3.36 -20.15 0.21
C PRO A 57 -4.19 -20.55 1.45
N PHE A 58 -5.51 -20.64 1.28
CA PHE A 58 -6.46 -20.78 2.39
C PHE A 58 -6.17 -22.02 3.28
N TYR A 59 -5.67 -23.11 2.71
CA TYR A 59 -5.36 -24.35 3.45
C TYR A 59 -4.17 -24.20 4.42
N MET A 60 -3.30 -23.20 4.24
CA MET A 60 -2.20 -22.89 5.16
C MET A 60 -2.60 -21.94 6.29
N CYS A 61 -3.70 -21.22 6.15
CA CYS A 61 -4.05 -20.09 7.03
C CYS A 61 -4.21 -20.48 8.50
N ARG A 62 -4.84 -21.63 8.79
CA ARG A 62 -5.00 -22.13 10.16
C ARG A 62 -3.66 -22.52 10.78
N SER A 63 -2.81 -23.18 10.03
CA SER A 63 -1.47 -23.58 10.49
C SER A 63 -0.59 -22.37 10.79
N LEU A 64 -0.61 -21.36 9.92
CA LEU A 64 0.13 -20.11 10.13
C LEU A 64 -0.37 -19.36 11.38
N ALA A 65 -1.68 -19.24 11.56
CA ALA A 65 -2.27 -18.62 12.74
C ALA A 65 -1.88 -19.37 14.04
N ASN A 66 -1.92 -20.69 14.04
CA ASN A 66 -1.51 -21.50 15.18
C ASN A 66 -0.03 -21.33 15.51
N ARG A 67 0.84 -21.27 14.51
CA ARG A 67 2.29 -21.01 14.72
C ARG A 67 2.55 -19.64 15.33
N LEU A 68 1.80 -18.61 14.91
CA LEU A 68 1.88 -17.28 15.52
C LEU A 68 1.50 -17.33 16.99
N LEU A 69 0.39 -18.00 17.35
CA LEU A 69 -0.03 -18.14 18.73
C LEU A 69 0.96 -18.93 19.58
N GLN A 70 1.51 -20.03 19.06
CA GLN A 70 2.56 -20.81 19.74
C GLN A 70 3.82 -20.02 20.01
N ASN A 71 4.13 -19.05 19.14
CA ASN A 71 5.27 -18.12 19.29
C ASN A 71 4.92 -16.88 20.13
N GLY A 72 3.76 -16.86 20.82
CA GLY A 72 3.36 -15.78 21.72
C GLY A 72 2.91 -14.50 21.04
N HIS A 73 2.45 -14.58 19.76
CA HIS A 73 1.83 -13.44 19.08
C HIS A 73 0.35 -13.35 19.34
N GLN A 74 -0.16 -12.14 19.55
CA GLN A 74 -1.58 -11.85 19.66
C GLN A 74 -2.21 -11.79 18.27
N LEU A 75 -3.41 -12.42 18.11
CA LEU A 75 -4.21 -12.33 16.89
C LEU A 75 -5.51 -11.54 17.10
N ASP A 76 -6.00 -11.49 18.34
CA ASP A 76 -7.19 -10.72 18.69
C ASP A 76 -6.95 -9.22 18.45
N GLY A 77 -7.87 -8.55 17.74
CA GLY A 77 -7.74 -7.16 17.35
C GLY A 77 -6.74 -6.90 16.23
N VAL A 78 -6.07 -7.93 15.66
CA VAL A 78 -5.16 -7.77 14.53
C VAL A 78 -5.92 -8.01 13.21
N PRO A 79 -6.09 -6.99 12.35
CA PRO A 79 -6.81 -7.13 11.10
C PRO A 79 -6.30 -8.29 10.22
N GLY A 80 -7.21 -8.98 9.55
CA GLY A 80 -6.90 -10.14 8.71
C GLY A 80 -6.91 -11.47 9.46
N PHE A 81 -6.99 -11.48 10.79
CA PHE A 81 -7.18 -12.68 11.60
C PHE A 81 -8.60 -12.74 12.17
N TYR A 82 -9.16 -13.93 12.26
CA TYR A 82 -10.50 -14.17 12.81
C TYR A 82 -10.64 -15.61 13.30
N GLN A 83 -11.70 -15.90 14.02
CA GLN A 83 -12.01 -17.26 14.45
C GLN A 83 -13.02 -17.92 13.49
N LYS A 84 -12.70 -19.14 13.05
CA LYS A 84 -13.61 -20.03 12.35
C LYS A 84 -13.69 -21.34 13.14
N ASP A 85 -14.90 -21.74 13.54
CA ASP A 85 -15.13 -22.93 14.37
C ASP A 85 -14.29 -22.89 15.67
N GLY A 86 -14.23 -21.74 16.33
CA GLY A 86 -13.44 -21.52 17.55
C GLY A 86 -11.91 -21.50 17.38
N GLN A 87 -11.40 -21.62 16.16
CA GLN A 87 -9.96 -21.61 15.87
C GLN A 87 -9.55 -20.40 15.06
N TRP A 88 -8.41 -19.82 15.41
CA TRP A 88 -7.84 -18.70 14.66
C TRP A 88 -7.38 -19.10 13.26
N THR A 89 -7.63 -18.23 12.31
CA THR A 89 -7.22 -18.38 10.91
C THR A 89 -7.01 -17.02 10.27
N ILE A 90 -6.48 -17.02 9.04
CA ILE A 90 -6.25 -15.82 8.23
C ILE A 90 -7.42 -15.64 7.26
N ALA A 91 -7.84 -14.40 7.02
CA ALA A 91 -8.86 -14.04 6.04
C ALA A 91 -8.29 -14.14 4.62
N SER A 92 -8.25 -15.37 4.11
CA SER A 92 -7.79 -15.70 2.75
C SER A 92 -8.82 -16.59 2.06
N SER A 93 -8.90 -16.45 0.74
CA SER A 93 -9.72 -17.27 -0.16
C SER A 93 -9.02 -17.37 -1.52
N THR A 94 -9.57 -18.16 -2.43
CA THR A 94 -9.08 -18.21 -3.82
C THR A 94 -9.20 -16.86 -4.54
N TYR A 95 -10.16 -16.03 -4.13
CA TYR A 95 -10.38 -14.70 -4.71
C TYR A 95 -9.46 -13.62 -4.13
N THR A 96 -8.72 -13.91 -3.06
CA THR A 96 -7.80 -12.96 -2.42
C THR A 96 -6.33 -13.27 -2.68
N ALA A 97 -6.05 -14.15 -3.66
CA ALA A 97 -4.69 -14.39 -4.12
C ALA A 97 -4.07 -13.09 -4.68
N GLY A 98 -2.82 -12.84 -4.33
CA GLY A 98 -2.15 -11.61 -4.73
C GLY A 98 -0.91 -11.26 -3.92
N ILE A 99 -0.40 -10.07 -4.12
CA ILE A 99 0.77 -9.53 -3.44
C ILE A 99 0.34 -8.76 -2.19
N MET A 100 0.84 -9.17 -1.03
CA MET A 100 0.71 -8.42 0.22
C MET A 100 1.69 -7.25 0.24
N ILE A 101 1.18 -6.05 0.39
CA ILE A 101 1.92 -4.79 0.40
C ILE A 101 1.79 -4.20 1.81
N PRO A 102 2.89 -4.12 2.60
CA PRO A 102 2.82 -3.58 3.95
C PRO A 102 2.49 -2.09 3.95
N ALA A 103 1.45 -1.69 4.67
CA ALA A 103 1.23 -0.30 5.04
C ALA A 103 2.10 0.02 6.26
N ARG A 104 2.87 1.09 6.20
CA ARG A 104 3.82 1.47 7.26
C ARG A 104 3.51 2.86 7.80
N THR A 105 3.65 3.02 9.10
CA THR A 105 3.64 4.34 9.75
C THR A 105 4.89 5.13 9.36
N ARG A 106 4.96 6.41 9.74
CA ARG A 106 6.16 7.24 9.57
C ARG A 106 7.40 6.62 10.22
N GLN A 107 7.24 5.90 11.35
CA GLN A 107 8.32 5.20 12.04
C GLN A 107 8.67 3.83 11.44
N GLY A 108 8.04 3.44 10.31
CA GLY A 108 8.27 2.17 9.63
C GLY A 108 7.54 0.96 10.23
N LEU A 109 6.67 1.16 11.23
CA LEU A 109 5.89 0.07 11.83
C LEU A 109 4.80 -0.38 10.87
N ILE A 110 4.62 -1.69 10.71
CA ILE A 110 3.56 -2.25 9.84
C ILE A 110 2.21 -2.10 10.52
N SER A 111 1.34 -1.30 9.94
CA SER A 111 -0.01 -0.98 10.44
C SER A 111 -1.10 -1.84 9.81
N GLY A 112 -0.85 -2.45 8.66
CA GLY A 112 -1.77 -3.29 7.90
C GLY A 112 -1.15 -3.75 6.59
N PHE A 113 -1.97 -4.38 5.75
CA PHE A 113 -1.58 -4.74 4.38
C PHE A 113 -2.66 -4.37 3.39
N GLN A 114 -2.24 -3.83 2.25
CA GLN A 114 -3.04 -3.82 1.04
C GLN A 114 -2.68 -5.06 0.22
N ILE A 115 -3.65 -5.71 -0.40
CA ILE A 115 -3.44 -6.86 -1.27
C ILE A 115 -3.71 -6.43 -2.70
N ARG A 116 -2.68 -6.50 -3.55
CA ARG A 116 -2.87 -6.37 -4.99
C ARG A 116 -3.29 -7.72 -5.52
N LEU A 117 -4.55 -7.81 -5.91
CA LEU A 117 -5.14 -9.06 -6.40
C LEU A 117 -4.56 -9.49 -7.75
N ASP A 118 -4.43 -10.78 -7.94
CA ASP A 118 -4.03 -11.38 -9.21
C ASP A 118 -5.14 -11.23 -10.25
N VAL A 119 -6.38 -11.41 -9.82
CA VAL A 119 -7.59 -11.18 -10.61
C VAL A 119 -8.43 -10.11 -9.92
N PRO A 120 -8.78 -9.01 -10.63
CA PRO A 120 -9.64 -7.98 -10.05
C PRO A 120 -10.99 -8.54 -9.58
N LEU A 121 -11.42 -8.14 -8.40
CA LEU A 121 -12.67 -8.59 -7.79
C LEU A 121 -13.84 -7.74 -8.30
N LYS A 122 -14.81 -8.38 -8.95
CA LYS A 122 -16.09 -7.76 -9.31
C LYS A 122 -17.18 -8.27 -8.38
N ASN A 123 -18.11 -7.38 -8.02
CA ASN A 123 -19.36 -7.80 -7.39
C ASN A 123 -20.34 -8.29 -8.46
N GLU A 124 -21.25 -9.16 -8.06
CA GLU A 124 -22.27 -9.71 -9.00
C GLU A 124 -23.15 -8.63 -9.64
N ASP A 125 -23.40 -7.55 -8.89
CA ASP A 125 -24.21 -6.41 -9.34
C ASP A 125 -23.42 -5.33 -10.11
N ASP A 126 -22.09 -5.50 -10.27
CA ASP A 126 -21.28 -4.52 -11.00
C ASP A 126 -21.57 -4.59 -12.50
N PRO A 127 -21.75 -3.43 -13.18
CA PRO A 127 -21.93 -3.39 -14.63
C PRO A 127 -20.76 -4.08 -15.36
N PRO A 128 -21.00 -4.71 -16.52
CA PRO A 128 -19.96 -5.42 -17.28
C PRO A 128 -18.74 -4.57 -17.61
N GLU A 129 -18.93 -3.29 -17.88
CA GLU A 129 -17.89 -2.30 -18.21
C GLU A 129 -17.10 -1.80 -17.00
N LYS A 130 -17.58 -2.02 -15.78
CA LYS A 130 -16.88 -1.61 -14.57
C LYS A 130 -15.68 -2.50 -14.31
N ASP A 131 -14.50 -1.91 -14.20
CA ASP A 131 -13.30 -2.59 -13.73
C ASP A 131 -13.51 -3.12 -12.31
N GLY A 132 -13.11 -4.38 -12.06
CA GLY A 132 -13.09 -4.94 -10.71
C GLY A 132 -12.06 -4.27 -9.81
N ALA A 133 -12.24 -4.39 -8.50
CA ALA A 133 -11.28 -3.91 -7.52
C ALA A 133 -9.94 -4.64 -7.66
N LYS A 134 -8.89 -3.91 -8.02
CA LYS A 134 -7.51 -4.43 -8.16
C LYS A 134 -6.78 -4.56 -6.82
N TYR A 135 -7.26 -3.83 -5.82
CA TYR A 135 -6.69 -3.79 -4.47
C TYR A 135 -7.77 -3.94 -3.41
N ILE A 136 -7.48 -4.74 -2.40
CA ILE A 136 -8.31 -4.87 -1.20
C ILE A 136 -7.45 -4.73 0.04
N TRP A 137 -8.06 -4.47 1.17
CA TRP A 137 -7.37 -4.49 2.46
C TRP A 137 -7.37 -5.89 3.07
N PHE A 138 -6.25 -6.25 3.70
CA PHE A 138 -6.17 -7.41 4.57
C PHE A 138 -6.98 -7.13 5.85
N SER A 139 -8.22 -7.56 5.84
CA SER A 139 -9.23 -7.26 6.84
C SER A 139 -10.02 -8.51 7.17
N SER A 140 -10.50 -8.58 8.40
CA SER A 140 -11.40 -9.64 8.88
C SER A 140 -12.71 -9.07 9.42
N ALA A 141 -13.06 -7.83 9.07
CA ALA A 141 -14.32 -7.19 9.44
C ALA A 141 -15.51 -8.10 9.08
N GLY A 142 -16.52 -8.13 9.96
CA GLY A 142 -17.73 -8.95 9.79
C GLY A 142 -17.53 -10.46 10.06
N LYS A 143 -16.34 -10.89 10.45
CA LYS A 143 -16.04 -12.29 10.85
C LYS A 143 -15.96 -12.42 12.37
N PRO A 144 -16.26 -13.62 12.95
CA PRO A 144 -16.15 -13.83 14.39
C PRO A 144 -14.76 -13.47 14.94
N LYS A 145 -14.68 -12.59 15.96
CA LYS A 145 -13.44 -12.03 16.50
C LYS A 145 -12.60 -11.28 15.45
N GLY A 146 -13.19 -10.93 14.33
CA GLY A 146 -12.50 -10.21 13.26
C GLY A 146 -12.47 -8.72 13.51
N THR A 147 -11.52 -8.06 12.83
CA THR A 147 -11.24 -6.63 13.00
C THR A 147 -11.06 -5.98 11.64
N SER A 148 -11.59 -4.76 11.51
CA SER A 148 -11.38 -3.93 10.31
C SER A 148 -9.93 -3.48 10.20
N SER A 149 -9.41 -3.40 8.97
CA SER A 149 -8.08 -2.82 8.71
C SER A 149 -8.00 -1.33 9.05
N GLY A 150 -9.13 -0.61 9.00
CA GLY A 150 -9.17 0.84 9.13
C GLY A 150 -8.49 1.59 7.98
N SER A 151 -8.04 0.86 6.95
CA SER A 151 -7.38 1.40 5.75
C SER A 151 -6.28 2.42 6.07
N PRO A 152 -5.22 2.03 6.80
CA PRO A 152 -4.22 2.97 7.29
C PRO A 152 -3.50 3.70 6.14
N ALA A 153 -3.08 4.95 6.40
CA ALA A 153 -2.16 5.65 5.52
C ALA A 153 -0.79 4.95 5.54
N HIS A 154 -0.04 5.11 4.46
CA HIS A 154 1.28 4.55 4.29
C HIS A 154 2.33 5.65 4.15
N PHE A 155 3.51 5.42 4.71
CA PHE A 155 4.66 6.28 4.57
C PHE A 155 5.90 5.47 4.19
N VAL A 156 6.70 6.02 3.27
CA VAL A 156 7.99 5.46 2.87
C VAL A 156 9.01 6.58 2.64
N GLY A 157 10.21 6.41 3.16
CA GLY A 157 11.32 7.36 3.03
C GLY A 157 11.86 7.85 4.37
N ASP A 158 12.43 9.06 4.37
CA ASP A 158 12.97 9.70 5.57
C ASP A 158 11.82 10.22 6.44
N PRO A 159 11.68 9.74 7.69
CA PRO A 159 10.63 10.18 8.60
C PRO A 159 10.72 11.66 9.02
N ASN A 160 11.87 12.31 8.78
CA ASN A 160 12.12 13.71 9.10
C ASN A 160 12.20 14.59 7.83
N ALA A 161 11.72 14.09 6.69
CA ALA A 161 11.77 14.83 5.45
C ALA A 161 10.98 16.15 5.54
N GLY A 162 11.61 17.27 5.23
CA GLY A 162 10.97 18.59 5.14
C GLY A 162 9.98 18.69 3.98
N VAL A 163 10.14 17.84 2.95
CA VAL A 163 9.27 17.76 1.77
C VAL A 163 8.79 16.34 1.58
N VAL A 164 7.48 16.13 1.56
CA VAL A 164 6.85 14.82 1.38
C VAL A 164 5.89 14.86 0.19
N TYR A 165 5.99 13.87 -0.67
CA TYR A 165 5.10 13.66 -1.80
C TYR A 165 3.88 12.85 -1.35
N VAL A 166 2.70 13.17 -1.85
CA VAL A 166 1.47 12.43 -1.56
C VAL A 166 0.88 11.87 -2.85
N THR A 167 0.63 10.57 -2.89
CA THR A 167 0.06 9.88 -4.05
C THR A 167 -1.01 8.87 -3.62
N GLU A 168 -1.79 8.39 -4.57
CA GLU A 168 -2.76 7.32 -4.35
C GLU A 168 -2.09 5.94 -4.50
N GLY A 169 -2.30 5.07 -3.52
CA GLY A 169 -1.87 3.66 -3.55
C GLY A 169 -0.47 3.39 -2.99
N LEU A 170 -0.39 2.37 -2.14
CA LEU A 170 0.82 2.01 -1.40
C LEU A 170 1.95 1.55 -2.33
N LEU A 171 1.65 0.61 -3.23
CA LEU A 171 2.65 0.10 -4.18
C LEU A 171 3.23 1.20 -5.06
N LYS A 172 2.39 2.15 -5.48
CA LYS A 172 2.78 3.29 -6.30
C LYS A 172 3.76 4.19 -5.55
N SER A 173 3.48 4.49 -4.28
CA SER A 173 4.36 5.32 -3.45
C SER A 173 5.72 4.66 -3.20
N ASP A 174 5.76 3.35 -2.99
CA ASP A 174 7.00 2.59 -2.82
C ASP A 174 7.87 2.63 -4.09
N ILE A 175 7.25 2.48 -5.26
CA ILE A 175 7.95 2.54 -6.55
C ILE A 175 8.46 3.96 -6.81
N ALA A 176 7.61 4.97 -6.60
CA ALA A 176 7.99 6.37 -6.79
C ALA A 176 9.11 6.77 -5.82
N HIS A 177 9.05 6.34 -4.56
CA HIS A 177 10.14 6.51 -3.59
C HIS A 177 11.47 5.96 -4.11
N TYR A 178 11.46 4.72 -4.58
CA TYR A 178 12.66 4.09 -5.14
C TYR A 178 13.21 4.82 -6.37
N LEU A 179 12.32 5.23 -7.30
CA LEU A 179 12.73 5.86 -8.55
C LEU A 179 13.20 7.31 -8.38
N MET A 180 12.58 8.05 -7.45
CA MET A 180 12.83 9.48 -7.23
C MET A 180 13.77 9.77 -6.06
N ASN A 181 14.01 8.79 -5.19
CA ASN A 181 14.72 8.99 -3.91
C ASN A 181 14.10 10.14 -3.08
N ARG A 182 12.77 10.14 -2.93
CA ARG A 182 11.97 11.11 -2.19
C ARG A 182 11.06 10.40 -1.20
N SER A 183 10.67 11.10 -0.13
CA SER A 183 9.72 10.57 0.85
C SER A 183 8.29 10.70 0.34
N PHE A 184 7.51 9.64 0.50
CA PHE A 184 6.13 9.56 0.04
C PHE A 184 5.18 9.17 1.17
N ALA A 185 4.00 9.79 1.16
CA ALA A 185 2.83 9.35 1.88
C ALA A 185 1.76 8.89 0.87
N ALA A 186 0.97 7.89 1.23
CA ALA A 186 -0.08 7.37 0.37
C ALA A 186 -1.32 6.94 1.14
N THR A 187 -2.47 7.03 0.47
CA THR A 187 -3.72 6.40 0.91
C THR A 187 -4.22 5.43 -0.16
N ALA A 188 -5.04 4.47 0.24
CA ALA A 188 -5.74 3.62 -0.69
C ALA A 188 -7.08 4.26 -1.08
N GLY A 189 -7.04 5.13 -2.07
CA GLY A 189 -8.21 5.83 -2.61
C GLY A 189 -8.54 7.15 -1.92
N VAL A 190 -9.21 8.01 -2.66
CA VAL A 190 -9.58 9.39 -2.28
C VAL A 190 -10.54 9.49 -1.09
N ASN A 191 -11.16 8.40 -0.67
CA ASN A 191 -12.18 8.39 0.39
C ASN A 191 -11.60 8.21 1.81
N ASN A 192 -10.29 7.98 1.94
CA ASN A 192 -9.66 7.71 3.24
C ASN A 192 -8.89 8.91 3.82
N MET A 193 -9.49 10.07 3.72
CA MET A 193 -8.88 11.34 4.14
C MET A 193 -8.59 11.44 5.63
N ALA A 194 -9.34 10.74 6.49
CA ALA A 194 -9.09 10.79 7.94
C ALA A 194 -7.72 10.21 8.32
N GLN A 195 -7.33 9.08 7.70
CA GLN A 195 -6.02 8.47 7.93
C GLN A 195 -4.88 9.31 7.35
N LEU A 196 -5.11 9.94 6.19
CA LEU A 196 -4.16 10.88 5.61
C LEU A 196 -4.01 12.13 6.49
N GLU A 197 -5.11 12.68 6.99
CA GLU A 197 -5.07 13.84 7.88
C GLU A 197 -4.25 13.57 9.13
N PHE A 198 -4.44 12.40 9.76
CA PHE A 198 -3.64 11.99 10.92
C PHE A 198 -2.14 11.96 10.58
N LEU A 199 -1.77 11.35 9.45
CA LEU A 199 -0.37 11.30 9.01
C LEU A 199 0.18 12.69 8.68
N LEU A 200 -0.59 13.56 8.01
CA LEU A 200 -0.16 14.92 7.68
C LEU A 200 0.07 15.77 8.94
N LYS A 201 -0.78 15.62 9.96
CA LYS A 201 -0.58 16.25 11.26
C LYS A 201 0.75 15.80 11.88
N GLU A 202 0.99 14.49 11.93
CA GLU A 202 2.23 13.92 12.46
C GLU A 202 3.47 14.41 11.69
N LEU A 203 3.39 14.47 10.35
CA LEU A 203 4.47 14.99 9.50
C LEU A 203 4.77 16.46 9.83
N ALA A 204 3.76 17.31 9.94
CA ALA A 204 3.93 18.73 10.29
C ALA A 204 4.57 18.92 11.67
N GLU A 205 4.13 18.14 12.67
CA GLU A 205 4.70 18.15 14.01
C GLU A 205 6.17 17.71 14.06
N ASN A 206 6.63 16.98 13.03
CA ASN A 206 8.00 16.47 12.90
C ASN A 206 8.82 17.18 11.82
N GLY A 207 8.43 18.41 11.45
CA GLY A 207 9.25 19.30 10.62
C GLY A 207 8.99 19.26 9.12
N THR A 208 8.02 18.48 8.63
CA THR A 208 7.57 18.60 7.25
C THR A 208 6.89 19.95 7.04
N HIS A 209 7.36 20.72 6.10
CA HIS A 209 6.84 22.06 5.78
C HIS A 209 6.24 22.16 4.38
N THR A 210 6.48 21.17 3.52
CA THR A 210 5.99 21.19 2.14
C THR A 210 5.43 19.82 1.74
N ILE A 211 4.22 19.81 1.22
CA ILE A 211 3.58 18.66 0.59
C ILE A 211 3.62 18.85 -0.92
N ILE A 212 4.04 17.84 -1.64
CA ILE A 212 3.94 17.78 -3.10
C ILE A 212 2.79 16.84 -3.46
N GLU A 213 1.68 17.40 -3.91
CA GLU A 213 0.55 16.64 -4.44
C GLU A 213 0.98 15.97 -5.76
N SER A 214 1.01 14.65 -5.76
CA SER A 214 1.40 13.80 -6.88
C SER A 214 0.37 12.70 -7.14
N GLU A 215 -0.91 13.04 -6.98
CA GLU A 215 -2.01 12.16 -7.29
C GLU A 215 -2.17 11.95 -8.80
N ASP A 216 -2.90 10.89 -9.17
CA ASP A 216 -3.05 10.48 -10.57
C ASP A 216 -3.49 11.61 -11.49
N MET A 217 -2.98 11.63 -12.71
CA MET A 217 -3.29 12.66 -13.72
C MET A 217 -4.75 12.65 -14.17
N ASP A 218 -5.52 11.62 -13.86
CA ASP A 218 -6.97 11.59 -14.10
C ASP A 218 -7.76 12.58 -13.22
N LYS A 219 -7.14 13.18 -12.19
CA LYS A 219 -7.72 14.28 -11.39
C LYS A 219 -8.27 15.43 -12.23
N TYR A 220 -7.76 15.63 -13.42
CA TYR A 220 -8.27 16.66 -14.37
C TYR A 220 -9.53 16.23 -15.13
N ARG A 221 -9.94 14.96 -15.02
CA ARG A 221 -11.10 14.39 -15.73
C ARG A 221 -12.07 13.68 -14.79
N ASN A 222 -11.63 13.36 -13.57
CA ASN A 222 -12.40 12.65 -12.56
C ASN A 222 -12.69 13.58 -11.39
N GLU A 223 -13.98 13.90 -11.16
CA GLU A 223 -14.41 14.82 -10.11
C GLU A 223 -14.02 14.36 -8.71
N ALA A 224 -14.08 13.04 -8.42
CA ALA A 224 -13.69 12.51 -7.11
C ALA A 224 -12.18 12.67 -6.87
N ALA A 225 -11.35 12.42 -7.88
CA ALA A 225 -9.91 12.64 -7.80
C ALA A 225 -9.56 14.13 -7.63
N CYS A 226 -10.27 15.01 -8.36
CA CYS A 226 -10.13 16.47 -8.18
C CYS A 226 -10.48 16.91 -6.75
N LYS A 227 -11.59 16.44 -6.19
CA LYS A 227 -11.98 16.72 -4.80
C LYS A 227 -10.94 16.21 -3.80
N GLY A 228 -10.36 15.02 -4.05
CA GLY A 228 -9.28 14.47 -3.24
C GLY A 228 -8.05 15.38 -3.21
N ALA A 229 -7.59 15.81 -4.38
CA ALA A 229 -6.46 16.73 -4.49
C ALA A 229 -6.72 18.07 -3.80
N LEU A 230 -7.90 18.66 -3.98
CA LEU A 230 -8.27 19.91 -3.28
C LEU A 230 -8.30 19.72 -1.76
N LYS A 231 -8.82 18.59 -1.29
CA LYS A 231 -8.84 18.27 0.14
C LYS A 231 -7.43 18.12 0.72
N LEU A 232 -6.51 17.52 -0.02
CA LEU A 232 -5.10 17.45 0.37
C LEU A 232 -4.49 18.86 0.55
N HIS A 233 -4.78 19.79 -0.37
CA HIS A 233 -4.32 21.19 -0.24
C HIS A 233 -4.89 21.89 1.00
N GLU A 234 -6.18 21.65 1.32
CA GLU A 234 -6.81 22.18 2.53
C GLU A 234 -6.16 21.62 3.80
N LEU A 235 -5.93 20.30 3.85
CA LEU A 235 -5.32 19.64 5.00
C LEU A 235 -3.87 20.09 5.21
N ALA A 236 -3.07 20.19 4.16
CA ALA A 236 -1.72 20.71 4.27
C ALA A 236 -1.70 22.13 4.87
N ARG A 237 -2.58 23.01 4.37
CA ARG A 237 -2.71 24.38 4.88
C ARG A 237 -3.20 24.40 6.35
N LYS A 238 -4.12 23.52 6.72
CA LYS A 238 -4.62 23.37 8.10
C LYS A 238 -3.48 23.14 9.09
N TYR A 239 -2.45 22.39 8.69
CA TYR A 239 -1.29 22.08 9.51
C TYR A 239 -0.07 22.96 9.22
N GLY A 240 -0.26 24.11 8.57
CA GLY A 240 0.80 25.10 8.33
C GLY A 240 1.80 24.71 7.24
N MET A 241 1.50 23.71 6.43
CA MET A 241 2.36 23.28 5.34
C MET A 241 1.97 23.94 4.01
N VAL A 242 2.95 24.17 3.16
CA VAL A 242 2.74 24.58 1.76
C VAL A 242 2.39 23.33 0.95
N CYS A 243 1.35 23.39 0.12
CA CYS A 243 1.04 22.31 -0.84
C CYS A 243 1.24 22.80 -2.27
N ARG A 244 1.96 22.03 -3.08
CA ARG A 244 2.24 22.30 -4.50
C ARG A 244 1.88 21.09 -5.33
N GLY A 245 1.24 21.28 -6.49
CA GLY A 245 0.93 20.22 -7.44
C GLY A 245 2.16 19.83 -8.26
N LEU A 246 2.43 18.52 -8.39
CA LEU A 246 3.37 17.99 -9.39
C LEU A 246 2.59 17.64 -10.65
N ASN A 247 3.07 18.12 -11.78
CA ASN A 247 2.50 17.82 -13.09
C ASN A 247 3.51 17.06 -13.96
N TRP A 248 3.00 16.09 -14.71
CA TRP A 248 3.80 15.31 -15.67
C TRP A 248 2.98 15.02 -16.94
N ASN A 249 3.60 14.32 -17.88
CA ASN A 249 2.95 13.96 -19.13
C ASN A 249 1.67 13.11 -18.85
N PRO A 250 0.47 13.57 -19.24
CA PRO A 250 -0.81 12.94 -18.92
C PRO A 250 -1.02 11.56 -19.60
N ASN A 251 -0.11 11.14 -20.48
CA ASN A 251 -0.11 9.78 -21.01
C ASN A 251 0.28 8.73 -19.94
N TYR A 252 0.86 9.16 -18.83
CA TYR A 252 1.15 8.32 -17.67
C TYR A 252 0.18 8.66 -16.54
N LYS A 253 -0.61 7.67 -16.12
CA LYS A 253 -1.60 7.89 -15.07
C LYS A 253 -0.95 8.22 -13.75
N GLY A 254 -0.03 7.40 -13.26
CA GLY A 254 0.66 7.55 -11.98
C GLY A 254 2.06 8.15 -12.11
N VAL A 255 2.53 8.77 -11.04
CA VAL A 255 3.90 9.30 -10.93
C VAL A 255 4.95 8.19 -11.06
N ASP A 256 4.67 7.00 -10.57
CA ASP A 256 5.50 5.80 -10.68
C ASP A 256 5.67 5.35 -12.14
N ASP A 257 4.58 5.26 -12.90
CA ASP A 257 4.62 4.89 -14.32
C ASP A 257 5.44 5.91 -15.14
N TRP A 258 5.24 7.21 -14.87
CA TRP A 258 6.01 8.26 -15.51
C TRP A 258 7.51 8.16 -15.20
N GLN A 259 7.88 8.02 -13.94
CA GLN A 259 9.29 7.91 -13.53
C GLN A 259 9.94 6.64 -14.07
N LEU A 260 9.22 5.53 -14.10
CA LEU A 260 9.71 4.29 -14.69
C LEU A 260 9.98 4.43 -16.20
N ALA A 261 9.09 5.13 -16.92
CA ALA A 261 9.30 5.44 -18.34
C ALA A 261 10.52 6.32 -18.56
N LEU A 262 10.74 7.34 -17.75
CA LEU A 262 11.94 8.17 -17.81
C LEU A 262 13.22 7.36 -17.62
N LYS A 263 13.24 6.48 -16.61
CA LYS A 263 14.39 5.60 -16.33
C LYS A 263 14.70 4.67 -17.52
N ARG A 264 13.66 4.02 -18.07
CA ARG A 264 13.80 3.14 -19.24
C ARG A 264 14.34 3.87 -20.47
N ASN A 265 13.83 5.06 -20.75
CA ASN A 265 14.28 5.88 -21.87
C ASN A 265 15.74 6.38 -21.70
N ALA A 266 16.18 6.65 -20.47
CA ALA A 266 17.56 7.01 -20.19
C ALA A 266 18.52 5.84 -20.50
N HIS A 267 18.20 4.62 -20.06
CA HIS A 267 19.01 3.43 -20.37
C HIS A 267 19.11 3.16 -21.87
N THR A 268 18.00 3.26 -22.61
CA THR A 268 18.01 3.06 -24.06
C THR A 268 18.94 4.07 -24.79
N LYS A 269 18.97 5.32 -24.34
CA LYS A 269 19.87 6.34 -24.90
C LYS A 269 21.34 6.08 -24.58
N GLU A 270 21.65 5.59 -23.38
CA GLU A 270 23.02 5.24 -22.99
C GLU A 270 23.54 4.03 -23.78
N ASP A 271 22.73 3.00 -23.95
CA ASP A 271 23.08 1.81 -24.74
C ASP A 271 23.28 2.16 -26.22
N SER A 272 22.45 3.01 -26.78
CA SER A 272 22.61 3.52 -28.14
C SER A 272 23.92 4.31 -28.32
N ARG A 273 24.31 5.13 -27.33
CA ARG A 273 25.59 5.88 -27.35
C ARG A 273 26.81 4.98 -27.22
N LYS A 274 26.75 3.92 -26.39
CA LYS A 274 27.83 2.94 -26.24
C LYS A 274 28.05 2.17 -27.54
N ASN A 275 26.97 1.71 -28.19
CA ASN A 275 27.04 1.00 -29.46
C ASN A 275 27.57 1.86 -30.62
N PHE A 276 27.34 3.18 -30.58
CA PHE A 276 27.87 4.11 -31.58
C PHE A 276 29.39 4.41 -31.40
N ARG A 277 29.90 4.30 -30.16
CA ARG A 277 31.34 4.49 -29.88
C ARG A 277 32.20 3.25 -30.13
N GLN A 278 31.56 2.08 -30.31
CA GLN A 278 32.25 0.82 -30.60
C GLN A 278 32.29 0.46 -32.11
N ARG A 279 31.72 1.30 -32.96
CA ARG A 279 31.84 1.28 -34.43
C ARG A 279 32.79 2.38 -34.93
#